data_4bb9a53224c03b4880df0bac13815524
#
_entry.id   4bb9a53224c03b4880df0bac13815524
#
_cell.length_a   1.000
_cell.length_b   1.000
_cell.length_c   1.000
_cell.angle_alpha   90.00
_cell.angle_beta   90.00
_cell.angle_gamma   90.00
#
_symmetry.space_group_name_H-M   'P 1'
#
loop_
_entity.id
_entity.type
_entity.pdbx_description
1 polymer ?
#
loop_
_entity_poly.entity_id
_entity_poly.type
_entity_poly.pdbx_seq_one_letter_code
_entity_poly.pdbx_strand_id
1 'polypeptide(L)'
;MCIRDRPTVLENAGAKDADMIIAVTRNDEINMIVCQIASSLFDISKKIARIRSQEFLDGKWSKLYSKSNIPIDVIISPEREVAKSLYRKLEAPGALDNVPFVKDKVKLLEISIDKGCPIINLPLKDLTKKFPEFKAHIFGAQRKDTFVFLKKDDVMNIGDKVYLVAVSYTHLTLPTSG
;
A
#
# COMPACT_ATOMS: atom_id res chain seq x y z
N MET A 1 -23.35 10.99 -22.74
CA MET A 1 -24.31 10.55 -21.72
C MET A 1 -23.95 9.13 -21.33
N CYS A 2 -23.56 8.88 -20.07
CA CYS A 2 -23.12 7.56 -19.64
C CYS A 2 -24.36 6.71 -19.33
N ILE A 3 -24.55 5.61 -20.06
CA ILE A 3 -25.73 4.71 -19.93
C ILE A 3 -25.59 3.80 -18.70
N ARG A 4 -24.42 3.80 -18.04
CA ARG A 4 -24.03 2.81 -17.01
C ARG A 4 -24.62 3.05 -15.62
N ASP A 5 -25.33 4.12 -15.41
CA ASP A 5 -25.96 4.55 -14.15
C ASP A 5 -27.45 4.24 -14.05
N ARG A 6 -28.02 3.56 -15.08
CA ARG A 6 -29.43 3.21 -15.08
C ARG A 6 -29.68 1.87 -14.41
N PRO A 7 -30.72 1.77 -13.55
CA PRO A 7 -31.07 0.51 -12.88
C PRO A 7 -31.23 -0.67 -13.83
N THR A 8 -31.88 -0.47 -14.99
CA THR A 8 -32.09 -1.49 -16.01
C THR A 8 -30.79 -2.03 -16.62
N VAL A 9 -29.74 -1.18 -16.73
CA VAL A 9 -28.42 -1.60 -17.23
C VAL A 9 -27.72 -2.46 -16.20
N LEU A 10 -27.79 -2.10 -14.92
CA LEU A 10 -27.24 -2.88 -13.83
C LEU A 10 -27.97 -4.24 -13.69
N GLU A 11 -29.28 -4.23 -13.80
CA GLU A 11 -30.07 -5.45 -13.78
C GLU A 11 -29.70 -6.40 -14.93
N ASN A 12 -29.62 -5.89 -16.17
CA ASN A 12 -29.18 -6.67 -17.33
C ASN A 12 -27.75 -7.17 -17.24
N ALA A 13 -26.90 -6.51 -16.44
CA ALA A 13 -25.54 -6.93 -16.17
C ALA A 13 -25.43 -7.97 -15.04
N GLY A 14 -26.56 -8.42 -14.46
CA GLY A 14 -26.59 -9.42 -13.42
C GLY A 14 -26.47 -8.88 -11.99
N ALA A 15 -26.85 -7.61 -11.76
CA ALA A 15 -26.75 -6.98 -10.44
C ALA A 15 -27.55 -7.71 -9.35
N LYS A 16 -28.61 -8.44 -9.70
CA LYS A 16 -29.42 -9.23 -8.75
C LYS A 16 -28.66 -10.36 -8.08
N ASP A 17 -27.69 -10.94 -8.80
CA ASP A 17 -26.92 -12.09 -8.35
C ASP A 17 -25.50 -11.73 -7.95
N ALA A 18 -25.19 -10.42 -7.84
CA ALA A 18 -23.85 -9.92 -7.57
C ALA A 18 -23.61 -9.73 -6.07
N ASP A 19 -22.52 -10.27 -5.55
CA ASP A 19 -22.06 -10.06 -4.18
C ASP A 19 -21.36 -8.71 -4.00
N MET A 20 -20.80 -8.15 -5.07
CA MET A 20 -19.99 -6.94 -5.06
C MET A 20 -20.21 -6.10 -6.30
N ILE A 21 -20.15 -4.78 -6.13
CA ILE A 21 -20.08 -3.83 -7.23
C ILE A 21 -18.84 -2.94 -7.11
N ILE A 22 -18.17 -2.69 -8.26
CA ILE A 22 -17.01 -1.81 -8.35
C ILE A 22 -17.31 -0.70 -9.36
N ALA A 23 -17.61 0.49 -8.85
CA ALA A 23 -17.93 1.67 -9.64
C ALA A 23 -16.65 2.50 -9.89
N VAL A 24 -16.10 2.41 -11.10
CA VAL A 24 -14.81 3.04 -11.47
C VAL A 24 -14.91 3.85 -12.76
N THR A 25 -16.06 4.48 -12.99
CA THR A 25 -16.25 5.38 -14.14
C THR A 25 -15.41 6.65 -13.98
N ARG A 26 -15.42 7.52 -14.99
CA ARG A 26 -14.67 8.79 -14.94
C ARG A 26 -15.28 9.83 -14.01
N ASN A 27 -16.54 9.69 -13.63
CA ASN A 27 -17.29 10.66 -12.84
C ASN A 27 -17.57 10.12 -11.45
N ASP A 28 -17.21 10.87 -10.44
CA ASP A 28 -17.38 10.51 -9.03
C ASP A 28 -18.86 10.40 -8.66
N GLU A 29 -19.69 11.33 -9.15
CA GLU A 29 -21.15 11.36 -8.93
C GLU A 29 -21.81 10.10 -9.49
N ILE A 30 -21.41 9.66 -10.68
CA ILE A 30 -21.92 8.41 -11.28
C ILE A 30 -21.51 7.22 -10.42
N ASN A 31 -20.27 7.17 -9.94
CA ASN A 31 -19.81 6.09 -9.09
C ASN A 31 -20.60 6.04 -7.76
N MET A 32 -20.91 7.19 -7.18
CA MET A 32 -21.76 7.29 -5.98
C MET A 32 -23.19 6.81 -6.26
N ILE A 33 -23.81 7.28 -7.36
CA ILE A 33 -25.17 6.88 -7.73
C ILE A 33 -25.26 5.39 -8.03
N VAL A 34 -24.28 4.82 -8.72
CA VAL A 34 -24.23 3.37 -8.97
C VAL A 34 -24.21 2.57 -7.69
N CYS A 35 -23.42 2.98 -6.70
CA CYS A 35 -23.40 2.33 -5.38
C CYS A 35 -24.72 2.49 -4.63
N GLN A 36 -25.37 3.66 -4.75
CA GLN A 36 -26.69 3.89 -4.15
C GLN A 36 -27.75 2.97 -4.77
N ILE A 37 -27.81 2.88 -6.10
CA ILE A 37 -28.74 2.00 -6.82
C ILE A 37 -28.48 0.53 -6.45
N ALA A 38 -27.21 0.12 -6.41
CA ALA A 38 -26.80 -1.24 -6.06
C ALA A 38 -27.27 -1.64 -4.65
N SER A 39 -27.24 -0.70 -3.73
CA SER A 39 -27.71 -0.93 -2.36
C SER A 39 -29.24 -0.93 -2.27
N SER A 40 -29.91 0.03 -2.95
CA SER A 40 -31.34 0.26 -2.75
C SER A 40 -32.24 -0.68 -3.55
N LEU A 41 -31.77 -1.16 -4.71
CA LEU A 41 -32.59 -1.96 -5.62
C LEU A 41 -32.13 -3.42 -5.72
N PHE A 42 -30.85 -3.70 -5.45
CA PHE A 42 -30.27 -5.03 -5.64
C PHE A 42 -29.68 -5.63 -4.36
N ASP A 43 -29.68 -4.88 -3.25
CA ASP A 43 -29.18 -5.30 -1.94
C ASP A 43 -27.74 -5.86 -1.99
N ILE A 44 -26.90 -5.31 -2.89
CA ILE A 44 -25.51 -5.75 -3.04
C ILE A 44 -24.74 -5.42 -1.76
N SER A 45 -24.15 -6.44 -1.15
CA SER A 45 -23.51 -6.33 0.15
C SER A 45 -22.24 -5.49 0.14
N LYS A 46 -21.40 -5.59 -0.91
CA LYS A 46 -20.10 -4.90 -1.01
C LYS A 46 -20.09 -3.89 -2.15
N LYS A 47 -19.87 -2.62 -1.82
CA LYS A 47 -19.85 -1.51 -2.78
C LYS A 47 -18.52 -0.77 -2.72
N ILE A 48 -17.80 -0.75 -3.84
CA ILE A 48 -16.50 -0.08 -3.98
C ILE A 48 -16.66 1.02 -5.01
N ALA A 49 -16.24 2.24 -4.68
CA ALA A 49 -16.30 3.38 -5.60
C ALA A 49 -14.97 4.08 -5.74
N ARG A 50 -14.65 4.50 -6.96
CA ARG A 50 -13.58 5.46 -7.21
C ARG A 50 -14.09 6.88 -7.00
N ILE A 51 -13.45 7.62 -6.08
CA ILE A 51 -13.72 9.03 -5.82
C ILE A 51 -12.37 9.77 -5.90
N ARG A 52 -12.27 10.74 -6.80
CA ARG A 52 -11.04 11.50 -7.06
C ARG A 52 -11.07 12.89 -6.42
N SER A 53 -12.24 13.53 -6.44
CA SER A 53 -12.39 14.88 -5.89
C SER A 53 -12.06 14.88 -4.39
N GLN A 54 -11.10 15.73 -4.03
CA GLN A 54 -10.68 15.89 -2.62
C GLN A 54 -11.79 16.50 -1.76
N GLU A 55 -12.69 17.26 -2.35
CA GLU A 55 -13.84 17.83 -1.66
C GLU A 55 -14.75 16.73 -1.09
N PHE A 56 -15.01 15.67 -1.86
CA PHE A 56 -15.79 14.53 -1.39
C PHE A 56 -15.03 13.65 -0.36
N LEU A 57 -13.70 13.76 -0.32
CA LEU A 57 -12.85 12.96 0.57
C LEU A 57 -12.48 13.68 1.88
N ASP A 58 -12.93 14.92 2.06
CA ASP A 58 -12.70 15.67 3.30
C ASP A 58 -13.41 14.96 4.47
N GLY A 59 -12.69 14.76 5.56
CA GLY A 59 -13.21 14.06 6.76
C GLY A 59 -14.45 14.69 7.36
N LYS A 60 -14.69 16.01 7.18
CA LYS A 60 -15.93 16.68 7.62
C LYS A 60 -17.18 16.16 6.89
N TRP A 61 -17.03 15.61 5.69
CA TRP A 61 -18.12 15.02 4.92
C TRP A 61 -18.22 13.49 5.07
N SER A 62 -17.49 12.88 5.98
CA SER A 62 -17.45 11.43 6.18
C SER A 62 -18.83 10.80 6.40
N LYS A 63 -19.78 11.54 6.97
CA LYS A 63 -21.19 11.10 7.12
C LYS A 63 -21.88 10.82 5.78
N LEU A 64 -21.40 11.42 4.68
CA LEU A 64 -21.96 11.19 3.34
C LEU A 64 -21.91 9.70 2.97
N TYR A 65 -20.86 9.00 3.38
CA TYR A 65 -20.61 7.59 3.04
C TYR A 65 -21.11 6.61 4.10
N SER A 66 -22.18 6.97 4.80
CA SER A 66 -22.86 6.07 5.73
C SER A 66 -23.86 5.17 5.01
N LYS A 67 -24.22 4.04 5.64
CA LYS A 67 -25.25 3.13 5.10
C LYS A 67 -26.61 3.79 4.85
N SER A 68 -26.92 4.84 5.61
CA SER A 68 -28.17 5.60 5.48
C SER A 68 -28.15 6.68 4.39
N ASN A 69 -26.97 7.06 3.91
CA ASN A 69 -26.81 8.10 2.89
C ASN A 69 -26.32 7.47 1.58
N ILE A 70 -25.04 7.59 1.24
CA ILE A 70 -24.45 6.93 0.06
C ILE A 70 -23.66 5.72 0.56
N PRO A 71 -24.18 4.49 0.42
CA PRO A 71 -23.61 3.29 1.04
C PRO A 71 -22.40 2.79 0.23
N ILE A 72 -21.23 3.39 0.46
CA ILE A 72 -19.97 2.96 -0.11
C ILE A 72 -19.12 2.33 1.00
N ASP A 73 -18.74 1.06 0.83
CA ASP A 73 -17.95 0.34 1.83
C ASP A 73 -16.45 0.61 1.68
N VAL A 74 -15.99 0.84 0.45
CA VAL A 74 -14.57 1.15 0.18
C VAL A 74 -14.49 2.26 -0.88
N ILE A 75 -13.78 3.32 -0.52
CA ILE A 75 -13.45 4.40 -1.44
C ILE A 75 -12.01 4.24 -1.92
N ILE A 76 -11.80 4.28 -3.23
CA ILE A 76 -10.50 4.27 -3.87
C ILE A 76 -10.24 5.63 -4.50
N SER A 77 -9.18 6.31 -4.08
CA SER A 77 -8.68 7.53 -4.72
C SER A 77 -7.28 7.24 -5.26
N PRO A 78 -7.11 7.06 -6.58
CA PRO A 78 -5.82 6.77 -7.18
C PRO A 78 -4.77 7.82 -6.85
N GLU A 79 -5.15 9.09 -6.82
CA GLU A 79 -4.27 10.22 -6.52
C GLU A 79 -3.71 10.12 -5.09
N ARG A 80 -4.56 9.75 -4.13
CA ARG A 80 -4.14 9.52 -2.72
C ARG A 80 -3.22 8.32 -2.58
N GLU A 81 -3.51 7.23 -3.29
CA GLU A 81 -2.67 6.03 -3.23
C GLU A 81 -1.30 6.27 -3.87
N VAL A 82 -1.24 7.01 -4.99
CA VAL A 82 0.04 7.43 -5.59
C VAL A 82 0.81 8.35 -4.63
N ALA A 83 0.16 9.35 -4.04
CA ALA A 83 0.79 10.24 -3.07
C ALA A 83 1.35 9.47 -1.86
N LYS A 84 0.59 8.53 -1.30
CA LYS A 84 1.06 7.64 -0.22
C LYS A 84 2.26 6.79 -0.65
N SER A 85 2.24 6.27 -1.86
CA SER A 85 3.36 5.47 -2.39
C SER A 85 4.63 6.31 -2.53
N LEU A 86 4.52 7.53 -3.05
CA LEU A 86 5.64 8.46 -3.15
C LEU A 86 6.15 8.87 -1.75
N TYR A 87 5.25 9.19 -0.84
CA TYR A 87 5.61 9.52 0.54
C TYR A 87 6.40 8.40 1.22
N ARG A 88 5.96 7.14 1.07
CA ARG A 88 6.69 5.97 1.62
C ARG A 88 8.11 5.85 1.08
N LYS A 89 8.33 6.16 -0.21
CA LYS A 89 9.68 6.17 -0.80
C LYS A 89 10.55 7.28 -0.20
N LEU A 90 9.96 8.42 0.14
CA LEU A 90 10.68 9.52 0.80
C LEU A 90 10.98 9.24 2.28
N GLU A 91 10.14 8.47 2.96
CA GLU A 91 10.36 8.08 4.36
C GLU A 91 11.55 7.11 4.55
N ALA A 92 11.90 6.36 3.52
CA ALA A 92 13.00 5.41 3.56
C ALA A 92 13.94 5.62 2.36
N PRO A 93 14.75 6.71 2.36
CA PRO A 93 15.70 6.97 1.30
C PRO A 93 16.67 5.80 1.12
N GLY A 94 16.85 5.34 -0.12
CA GLY A 94 17.68 4.19 -0.43
C GLY A 94 16.98 2.83 -0.36
N ALA A 95 15.73 2.75 0.12
CA ALA A 95 14.93 1.55 -0.01
C ALA A 95 14.35 1.47 -1.44
N LEU A 96 14.44 0.30 -2.05
CA LEU A 96 13.79 0.01 -3.33
C LEU A 96 12.29 -0.12 -3.17
N ASP A 97 11.85 -0.75 -2.08
CA ASP A 97 10.44 -0.87 -1.71
C ASP A 97 10.23 -0.71 -0.20
N ASN A 98 9.02 -0.27 0.17
CA ASN A 98 8.60 -0.03 1.55
C ASN A 98 7.14 -0.47 1.71
N VAL A 99 6.94 -1.66 2.26
CA VAL A 99 5.62 -2.24 2.47
C VAL A 99 5.21 -2.12 3.94
N PRO A 100 4.15 -1.37 4.25
CA PRO A 100 3.68 -1.21 5.62
C PRO A 100 2.86 -2.42 6.07
N PHE A 101 3.05 -2.82 7.33
CA PHE A 101 2.27 -3.83 8.03
C PHE A 101 1.71 -3.29 9.34
N VAL A 102 0.66 -3.95 9.85
CA VAL A 102 0.07 -3.66 11.18
C VAL A 102 -0.25 -2.17 11.34
N LYS A 103 -0.97 -1.57 10.37
CA LYS A 103 -1.34 -0.14 10.36
C LYS A 103 -0.13 0.78 10.49
N ASP A 104 0.87 0.57 9.65
CA ASP A 104 2.14 1.31 9.59
C ASP A 104 3.08 1.16 10.81
N LYS A 105 2.78 0.28 11.76
CA LYS A 105 3.66 0.06 12.92
C LYS A 105 4.92 -0.73 12.60
N VAL A 106 4.87 -1.55 11.56
CA VAL A 106 5.98 -2.38 11.09
C VAL A 106 6.14 -2.14 9.60
N LYS A 107 7.37 -2.02 9.13
CA LYS A 107 7.72 -1.83 7.72
C LYS A 107 8.63 -2.95 7.25
N LEU A 108 8.30 -3.54 6.10
CA LEU A 108 9.19 -4.41 5.35
C LEU A 108 9.88 -3.54 4.29
N LEU A 109 11.20 -3.52 4.33
CA LEU A 109 12.02 -2.74 3.41
C LEU A 109 12.86 -3.66 2.55
N GLU A 110 12.97 -3.32 1.27
CA GLU A 110 13.93 -3.91 0.33
C GLU A 110 15.01 -2.88 0.04
N ILE A 111 16.27 -3.23 0.28
CA ILE A 111 17.44 -2.38 0.01
C ILE A 111 18.41 -3.07 -0.92
N SER A 112 19.03 -2.32 -1.84
CA SER A 112 20.12 -2.80 -2.67
C SER A 112 21.46 -2.59 -1.97
N ILE A 113 22.34 -3.60 -2.05
CA ILE A 113 23.69 -3.51 -1.52
C ILE A 113 24.64 -3.09 -2.65
N ASP A 114 24.98 -1.81 -2.67
CA ASP A 114 25.89 -1.23 -3.64
C ASP A 114 27.32 -1.14 -3.10
N LYS A 115 28.31 -0.87 -3.98
CA LYS A 115 29.75 -0.82 -3.62
C LYS A 115 30.10 0.11 -2.46
N GLY A 116 29.33 1.18 -2.24
CA GLY A 116 29.52 2.12 -1.13
C GLY A 116 28.83 1.74 0.18
N CYS A 117 28.11 0.64 0.24
CA CYS A 117 27.32 0.29 1.41
C CYS A 117 28.24 -0.17 2.56
N PRO A 118 28.21 0.47 3.73
CA PRO A 118 29.15 0.19 4.84
C PRO A 118 28.92 -1.16 5.55
N ILE A 119 27.88 -1.88 5.17
CA ILE A 119 27.54 -3.20 5.74
C ILE A 119 27.97 -4.37 4.86
N ILE A 120 28.67 -4.09 3.75
CA ILE A 120 29.24 -5.14 2.88
C ILE A 120 30.23 -5.98 3.66
N ASN A 121 30.20 -7.30 3.44
CA ASN A 121 31.08 -8.28 4.08
C ASN A 121 31.05 -8.26 5.63
N LEU A 122 30.09 -7.58 6.24
CA LEU A 122 29.91 -7.58 7.67
C LEU A 122 28.94 -8.70 8.06
N PRO A 123 29.33 -9.65 8.96
CA PRO A 123 28.41 -10.65 9.48
C PRO A 123 27.22 -10.01 10.22
N LEU A 124 26.02 -10.57 10.05
CA LEU A 124 24.80 -10.01 10.66
C LEU A 124 24.91 -9.87 12.19
N LYS A 125 25.61 -10.79 12.87
CA LYS A 125 25.85 -10.74 14.33
C LYS A 125 26.60 -9.48 14.78
N ASP A 126 27.41 -8.88 13.90
CA ASP A 126 28.23 -7.71 14.22
C ASP A 126 27.57 -6.39 13.78
N LEU A 127 26.46 -6.48 13.03
CA LEU A 127 25.73 -5.33 12.53
C LEU A 127 25.26 -4.40 13.65
N THR A 128 24.63 -4.96 14.68
CA THR A 128 24.09 -4.18 15.82
C THR A 128 25.22 -3.58 16.67
N LYS A 129 26.38 -4.22 16.73
CA LYS A 129 27.54 -3.66 17.44
C LYS A 129 28.14 -2.47 16.70
N LYS A 130 28.23 -2.58 15.35
CA LYS A 130 28.83 -1.53 14.52
C LYS A 130 27.86 -0.37 14.28
N PHE A 131 26.56 -0.66 14.25
CA PHE A 131 25.49 0.31 14.03
C PHE A 131 24.39 0.18 15.09
N PRO A 132 24.61 0.68 16.32
CA PRO A 132 23.65 0.55 17.43
C PRO A 132 22.27 1.17 17.14
N GLU A 133 22.24 2.21 16.30
CA GLU A 133 21.01 2.89 15.89
C GLU A 133 20.20 2.11 14.84
N PHE A 134 20.78 1.06 14.27
CA PHE A 134 20.12 0.23 13.29
C PHE A 134 19.12 -0.73 13.95
N LYS A 135 17.90 -0.26 14.17
CA LYS A 135 16.82 -1.02 14.83
C LYS A 135 15.96 -1.78 13.81
N ALA A 136 16.58 -2.60 13.00
CA ALA A 136 15.89 -3.43 12.02
C ALA A 136 16.41 -4.88 12.08
N HIS A 137 15.56 -5.82 11.70
CA HIS A 137 15.91 -7.23 11.61
C HIS A 137 16.01 -7.64 10.14
N ILE A 138 17.21 -8.02 9.72
CA ILE A 138 17.46 -8.57 8.39
C ILE A 138 17.18 -10.07 8.45
N PHE A 139 16.32 -10.56 7.55
CA PHE A 139 15.95 -11.97 7.55
C PHE A 139 16.31 -12.70 6.26
N GLY A 140 16.54 -11.99 5.15
CA GLY A 140 16.87 -12.64 3.90
C GLY A 140 17.45 -11.69 2.86
N ALA A 141 18.00 -12.29 1.83
CA ALA A 141 18.49 -11.57 0.65
C ALA A 141 18.12 -12.32 -0.63
N GLN A 142 17.83 -11.58 -1.68
CA GLN A 142 17.75 -12.10 -3.03
C GLN A 142 19.11 -11.94 -3.69
N ARG A 143 19.72 -13.08 -4.05
CA ARG A 143 20.98 -13.18 -4.78
C ARG A 143 20.67 -13.65 -6.18
N LYS A 144 20.84 -12.78 -7.18
CA LYS A 144 20.36 -13.04 -8.56
C LYS A 144 18.85 -13.36 -8.49
N ASP A 145 18.46 -14.58 -8.88
CA ASP A 145 17.06 -15.02 -8.89
C ASP A 145 16.68 -15.94 -7.71
N THR A 146 17.60 -16.12 -6.73
CA THR A 146 17.36 -17.02 -5.60
C THR A 146 17.22 -16.24 -4.31
N PHE A 147 16.14 -16.50 -3.56
CA PHE A 147 15.97 -15.96 -2.21
C PHE A 147 16.65 -16.87 -1.19
N VAL A 148 17.44 -16.26 -0.30
CA VAL A 148 18.20 -16.94 0.75
C VAL A 148 17.85 -16.34 2.11
N PHE A 149 17.47 -17.18 3.07
CA PHE A 149 17.35 -16.74 4.45
C PHE A 149 18.74 -16.56 5.06
N LEU A 150 19.01 -15.38 5.60
CA LEU A 150 20.31 -15.06 6.18
C LEU A 150 20.37 -15.47 7.65
N LYS A 151 21.49 -16.09 8.02
CA LYS A 151 21.81 -16.47 9.40
C LYS A 151 22.79 -15.46 10.01
N LYS A 152 22.98 -15.52 11.33
CA LYS A 152 23.81 -14.56 12.08
C LYS A 152 25.27 -14.44 11.59
N ASP A 153 25.82 -15.51 11.02
CA ASP A 153 27.20 -15.54 10.52
C ASP A 153 27.31 -15.19 9.02
N ASP A 154 26.16 -15.06 8.32
CA ASP A 154 26.14 -14.72 6.91
C ASP A 154 26.47 -13.25 6.69
N VAL A 155 27.02 -12.97 5.53
CA VAL A 155 27.38 -11.62 5.07
C VAL A 155 26.54 -11.20 3.88
N MET A 156 26.38 -9.89 3.71
CA MET A 156 25.74 -9.29 2.53
C MET A 156 26.80 -9.01 1.47
N ASN A 157 26.48 -9.33 0.23
CA ASN A 157 27.35 -9.14 -0.92
C ASN A 157 26.86 -8.00 -1.79
N ILE A 158 27.77 -7.43 -2.58
CA ILE A 158 27.40 -6.45 -3.60
C ILE A 158 26.42 -7.08 -4.58
N GLY A 159 25.32 -6.34 -4.88
CA GLY A 159 24.26 -6.80 -5.76
C GLY A 159 23.16 -7.61 -5.08
N ASP A 160 23.30 -7.92 -3.77
CA ASP A 160 22.20 -8.49 -3.02
C ASP A 160 21.06 -7.47 -2.86
N LYS A 161 19.81 -7.92 -2.97
CA LYS A 161 18.63 -7.20 -2.49
C LYS A 161 18.27 -7.76 -1.13
N VAL A 162 18.44 -6.95 -0.10
CA VAL A 162 18.28 -7.37 1.29
C VAL A 162 16.91 -6.98 1.81
N TYR A 163 16.25 -7.91 2.47
CA TYR A 163 14.94 -7.73 3.07
C TYR A 163 15.07 -7.60 4.58
N LEU A 164 14.51 -6.53 5.10
CA LEU A 164 14.55 -6.24 6.53
C LEU A 164 13.21 -5.77 7.06
N VAL A 165 12.98 -6.03 8.33
CA VAL A 165 11.80 -5.58 9.07
C VAL A 165 12.22 -4.55 10.10
N ALA A 166 11.57 -3.40 10.09
CA ALA A 166 11.81 -2.31 11.04
C ALA A 166 10.51 -1.86 11.70
N VAL A 167 10.61 -1.33 12.93
CA VAL A 167 9.47 -0.70 13.62
C VAL A 167 9.39 0.76 13.19
N SER A 168 8.19 1.26 12.90
CA SER A 168 7.93 2.58 12.29
C SER A 168 8.46 3.80 13.06
N TYR A 169 8.83 3.64 14.34
CA TYR A 169 9.40 4.74 15.15
C TYR A 169 10.90 4.96 14.93
N THR A 170 11.53 4.17 14.09
CA THR A 170 12.94 4.33 13.76
C THR A 170 13.06 5.17 12.50
N HIS A 171 13.65 6.36 12.61
CA HIS A 171 14.28 7.02 11.47
C HIS A 171 15.40 6.10 11.00
N LEU A 172 15.11 5.27 10.02
CA LEU A 172 16.13 4.47 9.34
C LEU A 172 16.94 5.41 8.46
N THR A 173 17.90 6.09 9.04
CA THR A 173 19.03 6.56 8.26
C THR A 173 19.81 5.30 7.86
N LEU A 174 19.50 4.77 6.68
CA LEU A 174 20.38 3.81 6.04
C LEU A 174 21.74 4.47 5.92
N PRO A 175 22.85 3.80 6.27
CA PRO A 175 24.17 4.35 6.06
C PRO A 175 24.36 4.53 4.56
N THR A 176 24.10 5.75 4.09
CA THR A 176 24.39 6.16 2.72
C THR A 176 25.85 6.58 2.66
N SER A 177 26.55 6.10 1.65
CA SER A 177 27.86 6.68 1.28
C SER A 177 27.70 8.16 1.04
N GLY A 178 28.35 9.01 1.88
CA GLY A 178 28.56 10.42 1.63
C GLY A 178 29.46 10.62 0.41
#